data_0b79226b65544df962fc31e9c8c35a79
#
_entry.id   0b79226b65544df962fc31e9c8c35a79
#
_cell.length_a   1.000
_cell.length_b   1.000
_cell.length_c   1.000
_cell.angle_alpha   90.00
_cell.angle_beta   90.00
_cell.angle_gamma   90.00
#
_symmetry.space_group_name_H-M   'P 1'
#
loop_
_entity.id
_entity.type
_entity.pdbx_description
1 polymer ?
#
loop_
_entity_poly.entity_id
_entity_poly.type
_entity_poly.pdbx_seq_one_letter_code
_entity_poly.pdbx_strand_id
1 'polypeptide(L)'
;MNIIINASLPGCGKTYLLTKLFKEYQPKPYEKVVFITKANKALDNARSFLTGEKLEDKSFKTLDQFKENWKIIPNDSGEETLKHLKSTSHISRYYYTLFIDEISMISQYELDDLLENFLVANIIAAGDTSQHAPIPFTYYEKTINGLNKYVDNGAQINSTFWDKTFVLNTPFRFKDESLVSILRTLSKQDIITPNFLEDNFTFCNKYTKDANDLHICYTNKEVDATNDEYNEDKISRYMISRKWKFNAFTVQNGQFLDKESRDILVQELIENQNIIVPAMAVTSHKLQGWTAQPSHNIYIHLNDFLSEKISDVDFMHALWVALTRAPSLKQVRFYGVDAKQAAHEINKRIHSDWFQTLNGVETTQDDAFNEIINLLDSCEYKREDDTRYVEWLKKYGKAHTGAHKAHKASTLDIDDVRAFKSEHSLRETAKHFNVSTTTITKLLKDVA
;
A
#
# COMPACT_ATOMS: atom_id res chain seq x y z
N MET A 1 -5.76 -19.29 5.41
CA MET A 1 -5.02 -18.90 6.64
C MET A 1 -4.72 -17.41 6.57
N ASN A 2 -5.03 -16.69 7.66
CA ASN A 2 -4.91 -15.23 7.73
C ASN A 2 -3.96 -14.86 8.88
N ILE A 3 -2.80 -14.31 8.54
CA ILE A 3 -1.77 -13.93 9.51
C ILE A 3 -1.57 -12.42 9.48
N ILE A 4 -1.49 -11.79 10.64
CA ILE A 4 -1.09 -10.39 10.74
C ILE A 4 0.24 -10.24 11.49
N ILE A 5 1.11 -9.42 10.92
CA ILE A 5 2.38 -8.97 11.50
C ILE A 5 2.17 -7.52 11.96
N ASN A 6 2.10 -7.33 13.26
CA ASN A 6 2.04 -6.04 13.90
C ASN A 6 3.37 -5.73 14.61
N ALA A 7 3.47 -4.61 15.29
CA ALA A 7 4.63 -4.26 16.08
C ALA A 7 4.21 -3.45 17.31
N SER A 8 4.93 -3.63 18.41
CA SER A 8 4.75 -2.85 19.63
C SER A 8 5.10 -1.37 19.43
N LEU A 9 5.99 -1.09 18.47
CA LEU A 9 6.41 0.24 18.06
C LEU A 9 6.59 0.30 16.54
N PRO A 10 6.48 1.49 15.93
CA PRO A 10 6.85 1.68 14.53
C PRO A 10 8.33 1.38 14.29
N GLY A 11 8.68 1.03 13.06
CA GLY A 11 10.07 0.79 12.69
C GLY A 11 10.66 -0.56 13.11
N CYS A 12 9.85 -1.51 13.59
CA CYS A 12 10.28 -2.89 13.88
C CYS A 12 10.46 -3.75 12.62
N GLY A 13 10.43 -3.16 11.42
CA GLY A 13 10.74 -3.86 10.16
C GLY A 13 9.61 -4.75 9.63
N LYS A 14 8.34 -4.42 9.89
CA LYS A 14 7.17 -5.15 9.34
C LYS A 14 7.25 -5.35 7.82
N THR A 15 7.42 -4.27 7.07
CA THR A 15 7.54 -4.29 5.60
C THR A 15 8.73 -5.13 5.14
N TYR A 16 9.87 -5.03 5.83
CA TYR A 16 11.06 -5.83 5.54
C TYR A 16 10.78 -7.34 5.72
N LEU A 17 10.19 -7.72 6.88
CA LEU A 17 9.82 -9.11 7.16
C LEU A 17 8.82 -9.62 6.12
N LEU A 18 7.77 -8.84 5.83
CA LEU A 18 6.77 -9.20 4.83
C LEU A 18 7.38 -9.41 3.44
N THR A 19 8.31 -8.54 3.06
CA THR A 19 9.01 -8.63 1.77
C THR A 19 9.95 -9.83 1.73
N LYS A 20 10.65 -10.14 2.83
CA LYS A 20 11.49 -11.36 2.98
C LYS A 20 10.64 -12.62 2.85
N LEU A 21 9.49 -12.68 3.52
CA LEU A 21 8.53 -13.78 3.40
C LEU A 21 8.02 -13.93 1.97
N PHE A 22 7.61 -12.83 1.34
CA PHE A 22 7.17 -12.83 -0.06
C PHE A 22 8.25 -13.36 -1.01
N LYS A 23 9.50 -12.99 -0.79
CA LYS A 23 10.64 -13.45 -1.58
C LYS A 23 10.84 -14.97 -1.45
N GLU A 24 10.92 -15.45 -0.22
CA GLU A 24 11.28 -16.85 0.09
C GLU A 24 10.12 -17.85 -0.12
N TYR A 25 8.86 -17.37 -0.03
CA TYR A 25 7.71 -18.23 -0.23
C TYR A 25 7.70 -18.87 -1.63
N GLN A 26 7.51 -20.17 -1.70
CA GLN A 26 7.44 -20.92 -2.95
C GLN A 26 5.98 -21.14 -3.35
N PRO A 27 5.52 -20.61 -4.50
CA PRO A 27 4.16 -20.83 -4.98
C PRO A 27 3.85 -22.34 -5.17
N LYS A 28 2.68 -22.76 -4.73
CA LYS A 28 2.16 -24.10 -4.97
C LYS A 28 1.55 -24.19 -6.39
N PRO A 29 1.30 -25.40 -6.93
CA PRO A 29 0.64 -25.54 -8.24
C PRO A 29 -0.68 -24.78 -8.29
N TYR A 30 -0.89 -24.02 -9.37
CA TYR A 30 -2.07 -23.16 -9.60
C TYR A 30 -2.23 -22.00 -8.61
N GLU A 31 -1.20 -21.65 -7.87
CA GLU A 31 -1.17 -20.50 -6.99
C GLU A 31 -0.53 -19.29 -7.67
N LYS A 32 -1.05 -18.11 -7.37
CA LYS A 32 -0.44 -16.82 -7.70
C LYS A 32 -0.12 -16.07 -6.42
N VAL A 33 1.09 -15.58 -6.34
CA VAL A 33 1.57 -14.81 -5.18
C VAL A 33 1.62 -13.34 -5.54
N VAL A 34 0.92 -12.51 -4.76
CA VAL A 34 0.81 -11.08 -5.04
C VAL A 34 1.15 -10.27 -3.80
N PHE A 35 2.05 -9.32 -3.95
CA PHE A 35 2.30 -8.30 -2.94
C PHE A 35 1.38 -7.10 -3.19
N ILE A 36 0.59 -6.74 -2.20
CA ILE A 36 -0.44 -5.70 -2.30
C ILE A 36 -0.15 -4.58 -1.31
N THR A 37 -0.34 -3.35 -1.75
CA THR A 37 -0.38 -2.16 -0.90
C THR A 37 -1.54 -1.26 -1.31
N LYS A 38 -1.97 -0.36 -0.41
CA LYS A 38 -2.97 0.66 -0.78
C LYS A 38 -2.35 1.80 -1.59
N ALA A 39 -1.10 2.16 -1.30
CA ALA A 39 -0.40 3.30 -1.90
C ALA A 39 0.80 2.87 -2.75
N ASN A 40 1.01 3.54 -3.90
CA ASN A 40 2.16 3.27 -4.77
C ASN A 40 3.51 3.45 -4.05
N LYS A 41 3.61 4.44 -3.16
CA LYS A 41 4.85 4.69 -2.41
C LYS A 41 5.25 3.51 -1.52
N ALA A 42 4.28 2.87 -0.86
CA ALA A 42 4.53 1.66 -0.08
C ALA A 42 5.00 0.51 -0.99
N LEU A 43 4.44 0.43 -2.21
CA LEU A 43 4.84 -0.54 -3.21
C LEU A 43 6.29 -0.34 -3.66
N ASP A 44 6.70 0.90 -3.93
CA ASP A 44 8.07 1.25 -4.32
C ASP A 44 9.05 0.97 -3.19
N ASN A 45 8.66 1.25 -1.94
CA ASN A 45 9.44 0.93 -0.75
C ASN A 45 9.66 -0.59 -0.62
N ALA A 46 8.61 -1.39 -0.77
CA ALA A 46 8.72 -2.85 -0.75
C ALA A 46 9.63 -3.38 -1.88
N ARG A 47 9.49 -2.85 -3.10
CA ARG A 47 10.35 -3.22 -4.23
C ARG A 47 11.82 -2.89 -4.00
N SER A 48 12.13 -1.82 -3.27
CA SER A 48 13.51 -1.42 -2.99
C SER A 48 14.32 -2.46 -2.21
N PHE A 49 13.64 -3.32 -1.43
CA PHE A 49 14.27 -4.45 -0.73
C PHE A 49 14.59 -5.64 -1.65
N LEU A 50 14.11 -5.63 -2.90
CA LEU A 50 14.22 -6.74 -3.85
C LEU A 50 14.99 -6.37 -5.14
N THR A 51 15.77 -5.30 -5.10
CA THR A 51 16.51 -4.82 -6.28
C THR A 51 17.46 -5.91 -6.83
N GLY A 52 17.32 -6.15 -8.13
CA GLY A 52 18.19 -7.11 -8.85
C GLY A 52 17.69 -8.55 -8.89
N GLU A 53 16.55 -8.86 -8.30
CA GLU A 53 16.02 -10.22 -8.28
C GLU A 53 14.90 -10.44 -9.32
N LYS A 54 14.97 -11.58 -10.02
CA LYS A 54 13.86 -12.06 -10.85
C LYS A 54 12.89 -12.83 -9.96
N LEU A 55 11.68 -12.33 -9.84
CA LEU A 55 10.60 -12.95 -9.09
C LEU A 55 9.67 -13.63 -10.09
N GLU A 56 9.97 -14.88 -10.44
CA GLU A 56 9.11 -15.70 -11.31
C GLU A 56 7.77 -15.98 -10.59
N ASP A 57 6.66 -15.83 -11.30
CA ASP A 57 5.29 -16.05 -10.82
C ASP A 57 4.80 -15.19 -9.65
N LYS A 58 5.54 -14.12 -9.29
CA LYS A 58 5.17 -13.17 -8.24
C LYS A 58 4.94 -11.78 -8.81
N SER A 59 4.01 -11.04 -8.25
CA SER A 59 3.67 -9.72 -8.75
C SER A 59 3.45 -8.69 -7.63
N PHE A 60 3.72 -7.42 -7.96
CA PHE A 60 3.47 -6.27 -7.10
C PHE A 60 2.35 -5.43 -7.68
N LYS A 61 1.32 -5.16 -6.90
CA LYS A 61 0.17 -4.37 -7.32
C LYS A 61 -0.33 -3.49 -6.18
N THR A 62 -0.93 -2.35 -6.51
CA THR A 62 -1.83 -1.72 -5.54
C THR A 62 -3.13 -2.53 -5.46
N LEU A 63 -3.90 -2.35 -4.37
CA LEU A 63 -5.18 -3.03 -4.22
C LEU A 63 -6.10 -2.74 -5.42
N ASP A 64 -6.18 -1.49 -5.86
CA ASP A 64 -6.99 -1.09 -7.00
C ASP A 64 -6.52 -1.71 -8.31
N GLN A 65 -5.20 -1.81 -8.54
CA GLN A 65 -4.63 -2.50 -9.70
C GLN A 65 -4.91 -4.01 -9.66
N PHE A 66 -4.93 -4.60 -8.48
CA PHE A 66 -5.24 -6.01 -8.32
C PHE A 66 -6.72 -6.30 -8.62
N LYS A 67 -7.60 -5.47 -8.08
CA LYS A 67 -9.05 -5.59 -8.25
C LYS A 67 -9.54 -5.11 -9.63
N GLU A 68 -8.74 -4.34 -10.37
CA GLU A 68 -9.09 -3.75 -11.68
C GLU A 68 -10.44 -3.00 -11.68
N ASN A 69 -10.76 -2.35 -10.56
CA ASN A 69 -12.09 -1.80 -10.30
C ASN A 69 -12.25 -0.30 -10.66
N TRP A 70 -11.21 0.35 -11.19
CA TRP A 70 -11.32 1.72 -11.68
C TRP A 70 -11.81 1.77 -13.12
N LYS A 71 -12.89 2.49 -13.37
CA LYS A 71 -13.47 2.70 -14.71
C LYS A 71 -13.77 4.18 -14.95
N ILE A 72 -13.63 4.60 -16.21
CA ILE A 72 -14.09 5.91 -16.66
C ILE A 72 -15.58 5.78 -17.01
N ILE A 73 -16.40 6.57 -16.34
CA ILE A 73 -17.86 6.54 -16.49
C ILE A 73 -18.35 7.97 -16.60
N PRO A 74 -19.28 8.30 -17.53
CA PRO A 74 -19.91 9.61 -17.56
C PRO A 74 -20.61 9.92 -16.23
N ASN A 75 -20.49 11.16 -15.76
CA ASN A 75 -21.29 11.69 -14.67
C ASN A 75 -22.68 12.10 -15.18
N ASP A 76 -23.52 12.61 -14.30
CA ASP A 76 -24.89 13.02 -14.66
C ASP A 76 -24.93 14.21 -15.63
N SER A 77 -23.85 14.97 -15.77
CA SER A 77 -23.66 16.04 -16.77
C SER A 77 -23.03 15.57 -18.08
N GLY A 78 -22.73 14.27 -18.21
CA GLY A 78 -22.12 13.69 -19.41
C GLY A 78 -20.59 13.80 -19.45
N GLU A 79 -19.94 14.39 -18.45
CA GLU A 79 -18.48 14.43 -18.36
C GLU A 79 -17.93 13.09 -17.89
N GLU A 80 -16.88 12.62 -18.56
CA GLU A 80 -16.19 11.39 -18.18
C GLU A 80 -15.42 11.56 -16.88
N THR A 81 -15.75 10.75 -15.87
CA THR A 81 -15.08 10.74 -14.58
C THR A 81 -14.58 9.35 -14.24
N LEU A 82 -13.43 9.27 -13.58
CA LEU A 82 -12.92 8.01 -13.07
C LEU A 82 -13.71 7.65 -11.80
N LYS A 83 -14.40 6.51 -11.84
CA LYS A 83 -15.18 5.98 -10.70
C LYS A 83 -14.63 4.66 -10.23
N HIS A 84 -14.67 4.46 -8.93
CA HIS A 84 -14.29 3.21 -8.29
C HIS A 84 -15.50 2.28 -8.27
N LEU A 85 -15.48 1.24 -9.08
CA LEU A 85 -16.56 0.26 -9.14
C LEU A 85 -16.31 -0.88 -8.16
N LYS A 86 -17.38 -1.47 -7.65
CA LYS A 86 -17.30 -2.76 -6.98
C LYS A 86 -16.71 -3.78 -7.93
N SER A 87 -15.80 -4.62 -7.43
CA SER A 87 -15.14 -5.65 -8.22
C SER A 87 -16.16 -6.59 -8.86
N THR A 88 -15.88 -7.01 -10.08
CA THR A 88 -16.55 -8.15 -10.70
C THR A 88 -15.83 -9.43 -10.29
N SER A 89 -16.53 -10.57 -10.28
CA SER A 89 -15.92 -11.84 -9.90
C SER A 89 -14.73 -12.18 -10.82
N HIS A 90 -13.58 -12.39 -10.20
CA HIS A 90 -12.33 -12.82 -10.83
C HIS A 90 -11.99 -14.28 -10.52
N ILE A 91 -12.99 -15.06 -10.05
CA ILE A 91 -12.81 -16.46 -9.75
C ILE A 91 -12.41 -17.20 -11.01
N SER A 92 -11.25 -17.86 -10.95
CA SER A 92 -10.63 -18.57 -12.04
C SER A 92 -9.98 -19.86 -11.55
N ARG A 93 -9.22 -20.52 -12.41
CA ARG A 93 -8.45 -21.73 -12.04
C ARG A 93 -7.31 -21.48 -11.03
N TYR A 94 -6.95 -20.23 -10.77
CA TYR A 94 -5.90 -19.87 -9.83
C TYR A 94 -6.49 -19.51 -8.48
N TYR A 95 -5.78 -19.82 -7.42
CA TYR A 95 -5.97 -19.26 -6.11
C TYR A 95 -4.80 -18.34 -5.74
N TYR A 96 -4.98 -17.50 -4.73
CA TYR A 96 -4.04 -16.46 -4.42
C TYR A 96 -3.51 -16.58 -3.00
N THR A 97 -2.21 -16.39 -2.83
CA THR A 97 -1.60 -16.01 -1.55
C THR A 97 -1.22 -14.53 -1.63
N LEU A 98 -1.77 -13.75 -0.73
CA LEU A 98 -1.63 -12.30 -0.72
C LEU A 98 -0.73 -11.87 0.42
N PHE A 99 0.29 -11.07 0.08
CA PHE A 99 1.14 -10.37 1.03
C PHE A 99 0.70 -8.91 1.02
N ILE A 100 0.12 -8.43 2.12
CA ILE A 100 -0.51 -7.11 2.16
C ILE A 100 0.25 -6.21 3.14
N ASP A 101 0.89 -5.15 2.63
CA ASP A 101 1.53 -4.15 3.49
C ASP A 101 0.58 -2.96 3.75
N GLU A 102 0.76 -2.30 4.90
CA GLU A 102 -0.09 -1.21 5.40
C GLU A 102 -1.58 -1.59 5.45
N ILE A 103 -1.89 -2.78 6.00
CA ILE A 103 -3.26 -3.33 6.07
C ILE A 103 -4.23 -2.39 6.81
N SER A 104 -3.74 -1.55 7.71
CA SER A 104 -4.55 -0.52 8.41
C SER A 104 -5.22 0.48 7.47
N MET A 105 -4.73 0.63 6.24
CA MET A 105 -5.32 1.49 5.20
C MET A 105 -6.43 0.80 4.38
N ILE A 106 -6.64 -0.48 4.58
CA ILE A 106 -7.66 -1.28 3.87
C ILE A 106 -8.86 -1.47 4.80
N SER A 107 -10.06 -1.12 4.32
CA SER A 107 -11.28 -1.27 5.10
C SER A 107 -11.77 -2.71 5.13
N GLN A 108 -12.63 -3.03 6.10
CA GLN A 108 -13.33 -4.32 6.13
C GLN A 108 -14.12 -4.55 4.83
N TYR A 109 -14.78 -3.52 4.31
CA TYR A 109 -15.52 -3.60 3.05
C TYR A 109 -14.62 -3.96 1.86
N GLU A 110 -13.43 -3.35 1.76
CA GLU A 110 -12.48 -3.66 0.69
C GLU A 110 -11.93 -5.08 0.77
N LEU A 111 -11.71 -5.57 2.00
CA LEU A 111 -11.30 -6.93 2.26
C LEU A 111 -12.40 -7.93 1.90
N ASP A 112 -13.64 -7.66 2.30
CA ASP A 112 -14.79 -8.51 1.99
C ASP A 112 -15.02 -8.59 0.47
N ASP A 113 -14.98 -7.45 -0.22
CA ASP A 113 -15.09 -7.39 -1.69
C ASP A 113 -13.96 -8.18 -2.38
N LEU A 114 -12.76 -8.18 -1.81
CA LEU A 114 -11.64 -8.98 -2.30
C LEU A 114 -11.90 -10.48 -2.10
N LEU A 115 -12.34 -10.88 -0.92
CA LEU A 115 -12.61 -12.29 -0.60
C LEU A 115 -13.83 -12.84 -1.35
N GLU A 116 -14.83 -12.01 -1.64
CA GLU A 116 -15.99 -12.41 -2.44
C GLU A 116 -15.62 -12.67 -3.91
N ASN A 117 -14.65 -11.94 -4.46
CA ASN A 117 -14.37 -11.93 -5.89
C ASN A 117 -13.13 -12.73 -6.31
N PHE A 118 -12.27 -13.12 -5.37
CA PHE A 118 -11.04 -13.88 -5.64
C PHE A 118 -10.98 -15.15 -4.78
N LEU A 119 -10.37 -16.20 -5.31
CA LEU A 119 -10.06 -17.39 -4.52
C LEU A 119 -8.78 -17.13 -3.72
N VAL A 120 -8.91 -16.68 -2.47
CA VAL A 120 -7.77 -16.39 -1.60
C VAL A 120 -7.54 -17.55 -0.66
N ALA A 121 -6.35 -18.17 -0.73
CA ALA A 121 -5.94 -19.26 0.14
C ALA A 121 -5.30 -18.74 1.43
N ASN A 122 -4.40 -17.75 1.29
CA ASN A 122 -3.67 -17.20 2.43
C ASN A 122 -3.60 -15.67 2.32
N ILE A 123 -3.65 -15.00 3.48
CA ILE A 123 -3.34 -13.59 3.63
C ILE A 123 -2.26 -13.47 4.69
N ILE A 124 -1.13 -12.89 4.33
CA ILE A 124 -0.08 -12.48 5.23
C ILE A 124 -0.04 -10.96 5.18
N ALA A 125 -0.47 -10.31 6.25
CA ALA A 125 -0.58 -8.87 6.29
C ALA A 125 0.39 -8.24 7.28
N ALA A 126 0.85 -7.04 6.97
CA ALA A 126 1.60 -6.20 7.88
C ALA A 126 0.90 -4.85 8.04
N GLY A 127 0.84 -4.33 9.25
CA GLY A 127 0.22 -3.03 9.51
C GLY A 127 0.40 -2.56 10.94
N ASP A 128 -0.14 -1.38 11.20
CA ASP A 128 -0.12 -0.74 12.49
C ASP A 128 -1.48 -0.08 12.73
N THR A 129 -2.28 -0.70 13.60
CA THR A 129 -3.63 -0.22 13.94
C THR A 129 -3.64 1.13 14.67
N SER A 130 -2.49 1.57 15.15
CA SER A 130 -2.31 2.89 15.78
C SER A 130 -2.05 4.02 14.77
N GLN A 131 -1.94 3.69 13.47
CA GLN A 131 -1.89 4.67 12.38
C GLN A 131 -3.30 5.02 11.90
N HIS A 132 -3.40 5.88 10.88
CA HIS A 132 -4.69 6.29 10.35
C HIS A 132 -5.57 5.11 9.95
N ALA A 133 -6.83 5.20 10.32
CA ALA A 133 -7.88 4.30 9.85
C ALA A 133 -8.10 4.44 8.33
N PRO A 134 -8.73 3.46 7.67
CA PRO A 134 -9.10 3.57 6.27
C PRO A 134 -9.96 4.80 6.02
N ILE A 135 -9.69 5.51 4.92
CA ILE A 135 -10.47 6.68 4.54
C ILE A 135 -11.81 6.21 3.96
N PRO A 136 -12.95 6.77 4.43
CA PRO A 136 -14.24 6.49 3.84
C PRO A 136 -14.26 6.74 2.32
N PHE A 137 -14.83 5.83 1.56
CA PHE A 137 -14.80 5.88 0.11
C PHE A 137 -16.16 5.56 -0.52
N THR A 138 -16.39 6.05 -1.73
CA THR A 138 -17.61 5.77 -2.49
C THR A 138 -17.32 4.79 -3.62
N TYR A 139 -18.06 3.68 -3.63
CA TYR A 139 -18.05 2.68 -4.69
C TYR A 139 -19.31 2.77 -5.53
N TYR A 140 -19.22 2.29 -6.76
CA TYR A 140 -20.36 2.20 -7.65
C TYR A 140 -20.51 0.76 -8.17
N GLU A 141 -21.73 0.25 -8.13
CA GLU A 141 -22.07 -1.04 -8.73
C GLU A 141 -22.87 -0.82 -10.01
N LYS A 142 -22.43 -1.42 -11.11
CA LYS A 142 -23.18 -1.38 -12.35
C LYS A 142 -24.31 -2.39 -12.29
N THR A 143 -25.55 -1.92 -12.38
CA THR A 143 -26.76 -2.73 -12.43
C THR A 143 -27.47 -2.57 -13.79
N ILE A 144 -28.51 -3.38 -14.02
CA ILE A 144 -29.35 -3.25 -15.23
C ILE A 144 -30.01 -1.85 -15.30
N ASN A 145 -30.28 -1.24 -14.14
CA ASN A 145 -30.98 0.03 -14.02
C ASN A 145 -30.03 1.24 -13.87
N GLY A 146 -28.70 1.04 -13.98
CA GLY A 146 -27.72 2.12 -13.85
C GLY A 146 -26.62 1.83 -12.85
N LEU A 147 -26.16 2.88 -12.14
CA LEU A 147 -25.10 2.79 -11.12
C LEU A 147 -25.69 2.98 -9.72
N ASN A 148 -25.58 1.94 -8.89
CA ASN A 148 -25.87 2.07 -7.46
C ASN A 148 -24.65 2.61 -6.74
N LYS A 149 -24.87 3.57 -5.83
CA LYS A 149 -23.84 4.17 -5.01
C LYS A 149 -23.77 3.44 -3.66
N TYR A 150 -22.57 3.03 -3.26
CA TYR A 150 -22.28 2.46 -1.94
C TYR A 150 -21.23 3.33 -1.25
N VAL A 151 -21.39 3.53 0.05
CA VAL A 151 -20.43 4.27 0.87
C VAL A 151 -19.74 3.27 1.80
N ASP A 152 -18.44 3.12 1.63
CA ASP A 152 -17.59 2.49 2.62
C ASP A 152 -17.27 3.53 3.70
N ASN A 153 -17.64 3.25 4.92
CA ASN A 153 -17.42 4.15 6.06
C ASN A 153 -16.00 4.05 6.66
N GLY A 154 -15.10 3.29 6.04
CA GLY A 154 -13.72 3.13 6.49
C GLY A 154 -13.57 2.29 7.76
N ALA A 155 -14.47 1.33 7.99
CA ALA A 155 -14.35 0.45 9.14
C ALA A 155 -13.06 -0.36 9.08
N GLN A 156 -12.34 -0.43 10.20
CA GLN A 156 -11.13 -1.26 10.33
C GLN A 156 -11.49 -2.75 10.27
N ILE A 157 -10.52 -3.56 9.83
CA ILE A 157 -10.67 -5.01 9.74
C ILE A 157 -10.84 -5.58 11.16
N ASN A 158 -11.85 -6.43 11.32
CA ASN A 158 -12.13 -7.08 12.59
C ASN A 158 -10.95 -7.94 13.03
N SER A 159 -10.55 -7.82 14.29
CA SER A 159 -9.45 -8.59 14.86
C SER A 159 -9.67 -10.11 14.80
N THR A 160 -10.92 -10.57 14.82
CA THR A 160 -11.29 -11.99 14.69
C THR A 160 -11.05 -12.57 13.31
N PHE A 161 -10.73 -11.73 12.32
CA PHE A 161 -10.35 -12.19 10.97
C PHE A 161 -9.00 -12.93 10.95
N TRP A 162 -8.12 -12.63 11.90
CA TRP A 162 -6.76 -13.14 11.92
C TRP A 162 -6.67 -14.45 12.69
N ASP A 163 -6.23 -15.51 12.02
CA ASP A 163 -5.95 -16.81 12.65
C ASP A 163 -4.74 -16.73 13.58
N LYS A 164 -3.77 -15.87 13.24
CA LYS A 164 -2.56 -15.66 14.05
C LYS A 164 -2.06 -14.22 13.97
N THR A 165 -1.61 -13.70 15.10
CA THR A 165 -1.02 -12.36 15.23
C THR A 165 0.39 -12.47 15.80
N PHE A 166 1.35 -11.89 15.08
CA PHE A 166 2.74 -11.71 15.51
C PHE A 166 2.97 -10.24 15.86
N VAL A 167 3.61 -9.98 17.00
CA VAL A 167 3.94 -8.64 17.47
C VAL A 167 5.46 -8.48 17.53
N LEU A 168 6.04 -7.75 16.59
CA LEU A 168 7.47 -7.48 16.57
C LEU A 168 7.82 -6.45 17.65
N ASN A 169 8.81 -6.76 18.48
CA ASN A 169 9.16 -5.98 19.67
C ASN A 169 10.48 -5.19 19.54
N THR A 170 11.25 -5.39 18.46
CA THR A 170 12.57 -4.78 18.28
C THR A 170 12.55 -3.69 17.22
N PRO A 171 12.61 -2.40 17.56
CA PRO A 171 12.66 -1.31 16.59
C PRO A 171 14.06 -1.18 15.98
N PHE A 172 14.14 -1.13 14.64
CA PHE A 172 15.39 -0.96 13.87
C PHE A 172 15.55 0.44 13.30
N ARG A 173 14.43 1.15 13.09
CA ARG A 173 14.43 2.48 12.47
C ARG A 173 15.00 3.55 13.39
N PHE A 174 14.65 3.49 14.66
CA PHE A 174 14.98 4.53 15.62
C PHE A 174 16.27 4.21 16.35
N LYS A 175 17.30 5.02 16.09
CA LYS A 175 18.55 5.00 16.84
C LYS A 175 18.52 5.94 18.06
N ASP A 176 17.47 6.74 18.16
CA ASP A 176 17.25 7.72 19.20
C ASP A 176 16.36 7.12 20.31
N GLU A 177 16.98 6.75 21.42
CA GLU A 177 16.28 6.16 22.57
C GLU A 177 15.23 7.11 23.17
N SER A 178 15.45 8.42 23.07
CA SER A 178 14.48 9.41 23.55
C SER A 178 13.19 9.37 22.74
N LEU A 179 13.27 9.22 21.40
CA LEU A 179 12.09 9.03 20.57
C LEU A 179 11.36 7.73 20.90
N VAL A 180 12.09 6.64 21.11
CA VAL A 180 11.51 5.35 21.52
C VAL A 180 10.80 5.49 22.86
N SER A 181 11.40 6.22 23.82
CA SER A 181 10.79 6.47 25.14
C SER A 181 9.47 7.23 25.02
N ILE A 182 9.42 8.30 24.20
CA ILE A 182 8.20 9.08 23.97
C ILE A 182 7.10 8.21 23.33
N LEU A 183 7.44 7.45 22.30
CA LEU A 183 6.49 6.57 21.66
C LEU A 183 5.93 5.52 22.62
N ARG A 184 6.76 4.99 23.53
CA ARG A 184 6.32 4.09 24.60
C ARG A 184 5.39 4.77 25.60
N THR A 185 5.70 6.00 26.01
CA THR A 185 4.83 6.80 26.88
C THR A 185 3.45 7.01 26.24
N LEU A 186 3.42 7.39 24.98
CA LEU A 186 2.16 7.55 24.23
C LEU A 186 1.39 6.23 24.11
N SER A 187 2.07 5.13 23.78
CA SER A 187 1.42 3.81 23.60
C SER A 187 0.88 3.22 24.91
N LYS A 188 1.49 3.56 26.04
CA LYS A 188 0.99 3.21 27.38
C LYS A 188 -0.12 4.14 27.88
N GLN A 189 -0.41 5.19 27.10
CA GLN A 189 -1.37 6.22 27.47
C GLN A 189 -1.04 6.93 28.81
N ASP A 190 0.26 7.04 29.11
CA ASP A 190 0.74 7.74 30.28
C ASP A 190 0.55 9.25 30.14
N ILE A 191 0.30 9.93 31.27
CA ILE A 191 0.14 11.38 31.30
C ILE A 191 1.46 12.08 30.90
N ILE A 192 1.38 13.02 29.99
CA ILE A 192 2.49 13.82 29.49
C ILE A 192 2.51 15.19 30.19
N THR A 193 3.66 15.56 30.76
CA THR A 193 3.82 16.88 31.38
C THR A 193 4.40 17.90 30.38
N PRO A 194 4.13 19.22 30.55
CA PRO A 194 4.78 20.24 29.74
C PRO A 194 6.31 20.17 29.77
N ASN A 195 6.92 19.96 30.92
CA ASN A 195 8.37 19.84 31.07
C ASN A 195 8.91 18.65 30.26
N PHE A 196 8.21 17.51 30.28
CA PHE A 196 8.59 16.36 29.47
C PHE A 196 8.63 16.71 27.98
N LEU A 197 7.67 17.49 27.50
CA LEU A 197 7.67 17.95 26.10
C LEU A 197 8.77 18.98 25.82
N GLU A 198 9.02 19.96 26.71
CA GLU A 198 10.08 20.95 26.57
C GLU A 198 11.47 20.32 26.56
N ASP A 199 11.69 19.29 27.37
CA ASP A 199 12.97 18.56 27.42
C ASP A 199 13.27 17.78 26.13
N ASN A 200 12.23 17.41 25.37
CA ASN A 200 12.36 16.51 24.24
C ASN A 200 12.07 17.15 22.86
N PHE A 201 11.32 18.25 22.81
CA PHE A 201 10.90 18.88 21.56
C PHE A 201 11.19 20.36 21.53
N THR A 202 11.37 20.88 20.34
CA THR A 202 11.42 22.33 20.09
C THR A 202 10.01 22.83 19.77
N PHE A 203 9.61 23.93 20.39
CA PHE A 203 8.35 24.64 20.12
C PHE A 203 8.63 25.94 19.39
N CYS A 204 7.88 26.25 18.35
CA CYS A 204 8.05 27.44 17.55
C CYS A 204 6.74 27.98 16.98
N ASN A 205 6.67 29.32 16.87
CA ASN A 205 5.56 30.01 16.18
C ASN A 205 6.02 30.65 14.87
N LYS A 206 7.28 30.49 14.52
CA LYS A 206 7.89 30.96 13.28
C LYS A 206 8.97 29.97 12.87
N TYR A 207 9.20 29.87 11.59
CA TYR A 207 10.32 29.11 11.01
C TYR A 207 11.09 29.97 10.00
N THR A 208 12.39 29.72 9.90
CA THR A 208 13.20 30.24 8.80
C THR A 208 13.06 29.23 7.67
N LYS A 209 12.56 29.68 6.53
CA LYS A 209 12.33 28.77 5.39
C LYS A 209 13.63 28.18 4.90
N ASP A 210 13.73 26.86 4.92
CA ASP A 210 14.88 26.09 4.47
C ASP A 210 14.44 25.00 3.49
N ALA A 211 15.30 24.68 2.54
CA ALA A 211 15.03 23.63 1.56
C ALA A 211 14.87 22.25 2.20
N ASN A 212 15.37 22.00 3.40
CA ASN A 212 15.23 20.76 4.14
C ASN A 212 13.99 20.71 5.04
N ASP A 213 13.17 21.75 5.07
CA ASP A 213 11.97 21.75 5.89
C ASP A 213 10.93 20.77 5.35
N LEU A 214 10.26 20.10 6.26
CA LEU A 214 9.10 19.24 6.00
C LEU A 214 8.01 19.60 6.99
N HIS A 215 6.92 20.11 6.49
CA HIS A 215 5.76 20.47 7.29
C HIS A 215 4.74 19.35 7.23
N ILE A 216 4.30 18.88 8.40
CA ILE A 216 3.24 17.86 8.54
C ILE A 216 2.00 18.55 9.06
N CYS A 217 0.99 18.64 8.21
CA CYS A 217 -0.29 19.25 8.48
C CYS A 217 -1.40 18.18 8.56
N TYR A 218 -2.56 18.56 9.09
CA TYR A 218 -3.75 17.73 9.08
C TYR A 218 -4.64 18.05 7.87
N THR A 219 -4.86 19.33 7.58
CA THR A 219 -5.75 19.81 6.53
C THR A 219 -5.01 20.11 5.22
N ASN A 220 -5.69 19.94 4.08
CA ASN A 220 -5.15 20.38 2.80
C ASN A 220 -5.04 21.91 2.75
N LYS A 221 -5.91 22.65 3.46
CA LYS A 221 -5.86 24.11 3.53
C LYS A 221 -4.53 24.61 4.11
N GLU A 222 -4.09 24.02 5.21
CA GLU A 222 -2.80 24.37 5.83
C GLU A 222 -1.62 23.93 4.95
N VAL A 223 -1.75 22.78 4.29
CA VAL A 223 -0.76 22.31 3.30
C VAL A 223 -0.58 23.33 2.18
N ASP A 224 -1.68 23.80 1.59
CA ASP A 224 -1.64 24.74 0.48
C ASP A 224 -1.06 26.08 0.93
N ALA A 225 -1.53 26.62 2.06
CA ALA A 225 -1.01 27.88 2.62
C ALA A 225 0.50 27.81 2.89
N THR A 226 0.97 26.73 3.52
CA THR A 226 2.41 26.54 3.81
C THR A 226 3.22 26.40 2.52
N ASN A 227 2.73 25.65 1.55
CA ASN A 227 3.42 25.49 0.27
C ASN A 227 3.49 26.80 -0.51
N ASP A 228 2.45 27.63 -0.48
CA ASP A 228 2.42 28.93 -1.14
C ASP A 228 3.47 29.88 -0.54
N GLU A 229 3.62 29.89 0.79
CA GLU A 229 4.67 30.68 1.44
C GLU A 229 6.08 30.31 0.97
N TYR A 230 6.37 29.01 0.76
CA TYR A 230 7.66 28.56 0.24
C TYR A 230 7.84 28.88 -1.24
N ASN A 231 6.77 28.81 -2.03
CA ASN A 231 6.80 29.16 -3.45
C ASN A 231 7.13 30.65 -3.67
N GLU A 232 6.61 31.55 -2.82
CA GLU A 232 6.93 32.99 -2.87
C GLU A 232 8.43 33.23 -2.74
N ASP A 233 9.12 32.46 -1.89
CA ASP A 233 10.57 32.54 -1.69
C ASP A 233 11.37 31.67 -2.68
N LYS A 234 10.70 31.04 -3.66
CA LYS A 234 11.31 30.13 -4.66
C LYS A 234 12.02 28.91 -4.04
N ILE A 235 11.66 28.55 -2.84
CA ILE A 235 12.09 27.32 -2.17
C ILE A 235 11.04 26.27 -2.45
N SER A 236 11.35 25.27 -3.26
CA SER A 236 10.31 24.32 -3.71
C SER A 236 10.81 22.88 -3.71
N ARG A 237 10.01 22.01 -3.15
CA ARG A 237 10.06 20.56 -3.33
C ARG A 237 8.78 20.16 -4.03
N TYR A 238 8.84 19.25 -4.97
CA TYR A 238 7.68 18.86 -5.74
C TYR A 238 7.34 17.39 -5.59
N MET A 239 6.04 17.12 -5.57
CA MET A 239 5.49 15.79 -5.78
C MET A 239 4.93 15.68 -7.19
N ILE A 240 4.97 14.50 -7.77
CA ILE A 240 4.33 14.19 -9.03
C ILE A 240 2.96 13.59 -8.75
N SER A 241 1.92 14.25 -9.26
CA SER A 241 0.56 13.69 -9.29
C SER A 241 0.25 13.25 -10.71
N ARG A 242 0.04 11.95 -10.92
CA ARG A 242 -0.41 11.43 -12.21
C ARG A 242 -1.92 11.62 -12.35
N LYS A 243 -2.33 12.49 -13.26
CA LYS A 243 -3.74 12.80 -13.49
C LYS A 243 -4.53 11.66 -14.15
N TRP A 244 -3.85 10.71 -14.78
CA TRP A 244 -4.48 9.66 -15.58
C TRP A 244 -4.37 8.29 -14.92
N LYS A 245 -5.49 7.72 -14.63
CA LYS A 245 -5.80 6.35 -14.17
C LYS A 245 -5.70 6.07 -12.68
N PHE A 246 -4.90 6.80 -11.90
CA PHE A 246 -4.80 6.53 -10.46
C PHE A 246 -4.51 7.85 -9.75
N ASN A 247 -5.28 8.22 -8.74
CA ASN A 247 -4.96 9.31 -7.82
C ASN A 247 -3.77 8.91 -6.92
N ALA A 248 -2.68 8.51 -7.53
CA ALA A 248 -1.48 8.08 -6.85
C ALA A 248 -0.52 9.26 -6.78
N PHE A 249 -0.42 9.88 -5.64
CA PHE A 249 0.64 10.82 -5.35
C PHE A 249 1.94 10.05 -5.13
N THR A 250 2.92 10.23 -5.98
CA THR A 250 4.27 9.73 -5.77
C THR A 250 5.10 10.88 -5.23
N VAL A 251 5.49 10.82 -3.96
CA VAL A 251 6.58 11.64 -3.45
C VAL A 251 7.84 11.09 -4.11
N GLN A 252 8.33 11.75 -5.14
CA GLN A 252 9.71 11.49 -5.53
C GLN A 252 10.59 12.02 -4.39
N ASN A 253 11.46 11.15 -3.88
CA ASN A 253 12.44 11.44 -2.85
C ASN A 253 12.84 12.91 -2.96
N GLY A 254 12.63 13.69 -1.89
CA GLY A 254 12.82 15.14 -1.88
C GLY A 254 14.18 15.57 -2.44
N GLN A 255 14.36 15.38 -3.74
CA GLN A 255 15.48 15.88 -4.48
C GLN A 255 15.20 17.37 -4.66
N PHE A 256 16.00 18.16 -3.96
CA PHE A 256 16.08 19.57 -4.25
C PHE A 256 16.73 19.70 -5.63
N LEU A 257 15.91 20.15 -6.57
CA LEU A 257 16.40 20.46 -7.90
C LEU A 257 16.84 21.92 -7.89
N ASP A 258 18.02 22.20 -8.40
CA ASP A 258 18.34 23.55 -8.79
C ASP A 258 17.34 24.07 -9.83
N LYS A 259 17.32 25.35 -10.07
CA LYS A 259 16.30 25.98 -10.93
C LYS A 259 16.25 25.38 -12.33
N GLU A 260 17.41 25.04 -12.90
CA GLU A 260 17.52 24.55 -14.27
C GLU A 260 17.02 23.11 -14.38
N SER A 261 17.48 22.21 -13.48
CA SER A 261 17.00 20.83 -13.39
C SER A 261 15.50 20.76 -13.09
N ARG A 262 14.98 21.68 -12.27
CA ARG A 262 13.55 21.80 -11.99
C ARG A 262 12.77 22.17 -13.26
N ASP A 263 13.22 23.18 -14.00
CA ASP A 263 12.49 23.67 -15.16
C ASP A 263 12.47 22.61 -16.29
N ILE A 264 13.55 21.84 -16.44
CA ILE A 264 13.61 20.68 -17.36
C ILE A 264 12.63 19.59 -16.91
N LEU A 265 12.64 19.21 -15.62
CA LEU A 265 11.74 18.20 -15.09
C LEU A 265 10.28 18.63 -15.20
N VAL A 266 9.97 19.90 -14.95
CA VAL A 266 8.63 20.47 -15.11
C VAL A 266 8.16 20.31 -16.55
N GLN A 267 9.03 20.62 -17.52
CA GLN A 267 8.71 20.52 -18.94
C GLN A 267 8.46 19.07 -19.37
N GLU A 268 9.33 18.13 -18.99
CA GLU A 268 9.17 16.70 -19.25
C GLU A 268 7.87 16.13 -18.61
N LEU A 269 7.52 16.60 -17.43
CA LEU A 269 6.33 16.15 -16.73
C LEU A 269 5.03 16.70 -17.30
N ILE A 270 5.05 17.94 -17.80
CA ILE A 270 3.94 18.53 -18.55
C ILE A 270 3.73 17.77 -19.85
N GLU A 271 4.79 17.49 -20.60
CA GLU A 271 4.75 16.72 -21.85
C GLU A 271 4.21 15.31 -21.64
N ASN A 272 4.53 14.69 -20.49
CA ASN A 272 4.01 13.38 -20.10
C ASN A 272 2.66 13.41 -19.36
N GLN A 273 1.96 14.54 -19.37
CA GLN A 273 0.65 14.74 -18.73
C GLN A 273 0.63 14.48 -17.21
N ASN A 274 1.73 14.70 -16.51
CA ASN A 274 1.79 14.64 -15.05
C ASN A 274 1.52 16.02 -14.44
N ILE A 275 0.86 16.05 -13.28
CA ILE A 275 0.72 17.27 -12.50
C ILE A 275 1.78 17.28 -11.41
N ILE A 276 2.46 18.41 -11.30
CA ILE A 276 3.43 18.68 -10.24
C ILE A 276 2.74 19.52 -9.18
N VAL A 277 2.88 19.09 -7.93
CA VAL A 277 2.36 19.84 -6.78
C VAL A 277 3.47 20.10 -5.78
N PRO A 278 3.49 21.29 -5.14
CA PRO A 278 4.45 21.57 -4.07
C PRO A 278 4.38 20.55 -2.95
N ALA A 279 5.49 20.29 -2.30
CA ALA A 279 5.61 19.26 -1.26
C ALA A 279 6.52 19.66 -0.08
N MET A 280 6.62 20.94 0.22
CA MET A 280 7.24 21.41 1.47
C MET A 280 6.34 21.06 2.65
N ALA A 281 5.02 21.13 2.45
CA ALA A 281 4.01 20.68 3.38
C ALA A 281 3.18 19.53 2.78
N VAL A 282 2.80 18.58 3.62
CA VAL A 282 1.97 17.42 3.27
C VAL A 282 1.08 17.03 4.44
N THR A 283 -0.05 16.37 4.17
CA THR A 283 -0.88 15.84 5.26
C THR A 283 -0.26 14.60 5.90
N SER A 284 -0.54 14.37 7.19
CA SER A 284 -0.12 13.16 7.91
C SER A 284 -0.57 11.87 7.22
N HIS A 285 -1.76 11.85 6.62
CA HIS A 285 -2.26 10.71 5.83
C HIS A 285 -1.39 10.37 4.62
N LYS A 286 -0.92 11.39 3.89
CA LYS A 286 -0.04 11.18 2.72
C LYS A 286 1.36 10.69 3.08
N LEU A 287 1.77 10.84 4.36
CA LEU A 287 3.07 10.40 4.85
C LEU A 287 3.10 8.96 5.35
N GLN A 288 1.99 8.25 5.40
CA GLN A 288 2.00 6.82 5.75
C GLN A 288 2.94 6.04 4.82
N GLY A 289 3.70 5.10 5.38
CA GLY A 289 4.70 4.34 4.63
C GLY A 289 5.99 5.12 4.26
N TRP A 290 6.10 6.42 4.62
CA TRP A 290 7.28 7.24 4.34
C TRP A 290 8.15 7.47 5.60
N THR A 291 9.43 7.78 5.41
CA THR A 291 10.36 8.14 6.50
C THR A 291 11.16 9.35 6.09
N ALA A 292 11.28 10.34 6.97
CA ALA A 292 12.06 11.53 6.72
C ALA A 292 13.55 11.21 6.63
N GLN A 293 14.28 12.00 5.82
CA GLN A 293 15.72 11.91 5.78
C GLN A 293 16.34 12.56 7.03
N PRO A 294 17.53 12.15 7.44
CA PRO A 294 18.22 12.75 8.61
C PRO A 294 18.47 14.25 8.49
N SER A 295 18.48 14.80 7.26
CA SER A 295 18.67 16.22 6.97
C SER A 295 17.39 17.05 7.11
N HIS A 296 16.21 16.43 7.21
CA HIS A 296 14.96 17.19 7.28
C HIS A 296 14.75 17.86 8.63
N ASN A 297 14.27 19.10 8.63
CA ASN A 297 13.62 19.76 9.75
C ASN A 297 12.11 19.44 9.67
N ILE A 298 11.56 18.77 10.66
CA ILE A 298 10.16 18.34 10.64
C ILE A 298 9.34 19.25 11.53
N TYR A 299 8.43 20.00 10.93
CA TYR A 299 7.48 20.86 11.62
C TYR A 299 6.12 20.17 11.67
N ILE A 300 5.65 19.82 12.86
CA ILE A 300 4.31 19.30 13.08
C ILE A 300 3.39 20.47 13.41
N HIS A 301 2.45 20.79 12.52
CA HIS A 301 1.49 21.88 12.67
C HIS A 301 0.39 21.50 13.66
N LEU A 302 0.73 21.46 14.95
CA LEU A 302 -0.20 21.02 15.96
C LEU A 302 -1.42 21.93 16.11
N ASN A 303 -1.27 23.23 15.83
CA ASN A 303 -2.39 24.18 15.75
C ASN A 303 -3.42 23.80 14.67
N ASP A 304 -2.97 23.27 13.51
CA ASP A 304 -3.85 22.79 12.44
C ASP A 304 -4.58 21.51 12.86
N PHE A 305 -3.88 20.59 13.56
CA PHE A 305 -4.50 19.40 14.14
C PHE A 305 -5.60 19.72 15.16
N LEU A 306 -5.55 20.92 15.78
CA LEU A 306 -6.53 21.37 16.76
C LEU A 306 -7.64 22.25 16.16
N SER A 307 -7.44 22.77 14.94
CA SER A 307 -8.36 23.75 14.31
C SER A 307 -9.65 23.12 13.77
N GLU A 308 -9.61 21.83 13.44
CA GLU A 308 -10.75 21.11 12.89
C GLU A 308 -11.48 20.30 13.98
N LYS A 309 -12.74 19.94 13.71
CA LYS A 309 -13.48 19.00 14.56
C LYS A 309 -13.01 17.57 14.34
N ILE A 310 -11.73 17.34 14.62
CA ILE A 310 -11.12 16.03 14.55
C ILE A 310 -11.54 15.19 15.76
N SER A 311 -11.79 13.90 15.56
CA SER A 311 -12.02 12.99 16.68
C SER A 311 -10.74 12.83 17.51
N ASP A 312 -10.88 12.49 18.79
CA ASP A 312 -9.73 12.27 19.68
C ASP A 312 -8.83 11.14 19.15
N VAL A 313 -9.42 10.11 18.57
CA VAL A 313 -8.71 8.98 17.93
C VAL A 313 -7.93 9.45 16.71
N ASP A 314 -8.55 10.20 15.81
CA ASP A 314 -7.89 10.68 14.59
C ASP A 314 -6.75 11.65 14.90
N PHE A 315 -6.92 12.51 15.92
CA PHE A 315 -5.85 13.38 16.40
C PHE A 315 -4.63 12.57 16.87
N MET A 316 -4.85 11.55 17.69
CA MET A 316 -3.77 10.70 18.19
C MET A 316 -3.10 9.89 17.08
N HIS A 317 -3.88 9.37 16.13
CA HIS A 317 -3.33 8.70 14.94
C HIS A 317 -2.48 9.65 14.10
N ALA A 318 -2.96 10.88 13.86
CA ALA A 318 -2.20 11.88 13.09
C ALA A 318 -0.89 12.25 13.79
N LEU A 319 -0.93 12.48 15.11
CA LEU A 319 0.25 12.76 15.94
C LEU A 319 1.24 11.59 15.91
N TRP A 320 0.76 10.37 16.09
CA TRP A 320 1.55 9.15 16.03
C TRP A 320 2.25 8.99 14.68
N VAL A 321 1.50 9.15 13.58
CA VAL A 321 2.07 9.11 12.23
C VAL A 321 3.13 10.19 12.07
N ALA A 322 2.87 11.42 12.49
CA ALA A 322 3.80 12.54 12.34
C ALA A 322 5.12 12.29 13.09
N LEU A 323 5.05 11.88 14.37
CA LEU A 323 6.23 11.58 15.19
C LEU A 323 7.05 10.42 14.63
N THR A 324 6.39 9.38 14.12
CA THR A 324 7.04 8.18 13.59
C THR A 324 7.69 8.37 12.22
N ARG A 325 7.54 9.53 11.59
CA ARG A 325 8.28 9.88 10.36
C ARG A 325 9.69 10.34 10.63
N ALA A 326 9.97 10.86 11.82
CA ALA A 326 11.30 11.34 12.20
C ALA A 326 12.20 10.17 12.61
N PRO A 327 13.45 10.09 12.11
CA PRO A 327 14.45 9.15 12.62
C PRO A 327 15.02 9.59 13.98
N SER A 328 14.90 10.86 14.37
CA SER A 328 15.37 11.41 15.63
C SER A 328 14.49 12.57 16.10
N LEU A 329 14.37 12.73 17.43
CA LEU A 329 13.65 13.85 18.04
C LEU A 329 14.23 15.21 17.73
N LYS A 330 15.54 15.30 17.51
CA LYS A 330 16.23 16.57 17.16
C LYS A 330 15.70 17.24 15.90
N GLN A 331 15.03 16.43 15.05
CA GLN A 331 14.43 16.91 13.82
C GLN A 331 13.02 17.46 14.01
N VAL A 332 12.36 17.14 15.13
CA VAL A 332 10.94 17.41 15.34
C VAL A 332 10.75 18.76 16.05
N ARG A 333 9.90 19.59 15.49
CA ARG A 333 9.46 20.85 16.04
C ARG A 333 7.93 20.90 16.04
N PHE A 334 7.34 21.29 17.16
CA PHE A 334 5.91 21.59 17.22
C PHE A 334 5.68 23.04 16.83
N TYR A 335 4.84 23.25 15.84
CA TYR A 335 4.52 24.56 15.30
C TYR A 335 3.13 25.02 15.75
N GLY A 336 3.04 26.30 16.13
CA GLY A 336 1.78 27.01 16.40
C GLY A 336 1.19 26.78 17.79
N VAL A 337 1.89 26.07 18.68
CA VAL A 337 1.50 25.84 20.09
C VAL A 337 2.71 25.89 21.00
N ASP A 338 2.49 26.09 22.31
CA ASP A 338 3.50 25.90 23.34
C ASP A 338 3.38 24.51 24.01
N ALA A 339 4.37 24.16 24.83
CA ALA A 339 4.42 22.86 25.48
C ALA A 339 3.25 22.61 26.45
N LYS A 340 2.76 23.66 27.11
CA LYS A 340 1.63 23.56 28.03
C LYS A 340 0.34 23.24 27.29
N GLN A 341 0.10 23.94 26.18
CA GLN A 341 -1.05 23.69 25.31
C GLN A 341 -0.95 22.29 24.67
N ALA A 342 0.22 21.91 24.15
CA ALA A 342 0.44 20.60 23.56
C ALA A 342 0.18 19.46 24.59
N ALA A 343 0.74 19.55 25.80
CA ALA A 343 0.50 18.57 26.87
C ALA A 343 -0.97 18.47 27.24
N HIS A 344 -1.66 19.60 27.37
CA HIS A 344 -3.08 19.64 27.68
C HIS A 344 -3.91 18.91 26.61
N GLU A 345 -3.68 19.20 25.34
CA GLU A 345 -4.45 18.64 24.22
C GLU A 345 -4.16 17.16 23.99
N ILE A 346 -2.90 16.73 24.20
CA ILE A 346 -2.55 15.31 24.12
C ILE A 346 -3.21 14.55 25.27
N ASN A 347 -3.08 15.03 26.53
CA ASN A 347 -3.65 14.34 27.69
C ASN A 347 -5.17 14.24 27.65
N LYS A 348 -5.84 15.21 27.06
CA LYS A 348 -7.29 15.18 26.86
C LYS A 348 -7.72 13.99 25.98
N ARG A 349 -6.86 13.55 25.06
CA ARG A 349 -7.17 12.56 24.01
C ARG A 349 -6.45 11.23 24.18
N ILE A 350 -5.41 11.18 25.00
CA ILE A 350 -4.51 10.02 25.11
C ILE A 350 -5.22 8.74 25.54
N HIS A 351 -6.31 8.87 26.30
CA HIS A 351 -7.11 7.75 26.78
C HIS A 351 -8.24 7.35 25.82
N SER A 352 -8.32 7.94 24.62
CA SER A 352 -9.23 7.45 23.59
C SER A 352 -8.76 6.08 23.04
N ASP A 353 -9.64 5.36 22.36
CA ASP A 353 -9.35 4.02 21.79
C ASP A 353 -8.46 4.06 20.55
N TRP A 354 -7.46 4.98 20.52
CA TRP A 354 -6.58 5.17 19.39
C TRP A 354 -5.46 4.13 19.29
N PHE A 355 -5.02 3.60 20.44
CA PHE A 355 -3.97 2.61 20.51
C PHE A 355 -4.54 1.26 20.91
N GLN A 356 -4.65 0.38 19.93
CA GLN A 356 -5.10 -0.98 20.18
C GLN A 356 -3.87 -1.89 20.28
N THR A 357 -3.62 -2.43 21.47
CA THR A 357 -2.67 -3.52 21.64
C THR A 357 -3.30 -4.78 21.05
N LEU A 358 -2.84 -5.22 19.88
CA LEU A 358 -3.26 -6.51 19.34
C LEU A 358 -2.70 -7.62 20.25
N ASN A 359 -3.59 -8.46 20.78
CA ASN A 359 -3.19 -9.66 21.48
C ASN A 359 -2.50 -10.59 20.48
N GLY A 360 -1.20 -10.82 20.65
CA GLY A 360 -0.40 -11.63 19.75
C GLY A 360 0.83 -12.19 20.42
N VAL A 361 1.58 -13.00 19.68
CA VAL A 361 2.85 -13.57 20.14
C VAL A 361 3.93 -12.52 19.94
N GLU A 362 4.49 -12.02 21.04
CA GLU A 362 5.69 -11.17 20.97
C GLU A 362 6.87 -11.98 20.45
N THR A 363 7.55 -11.45 19.45
CA THR A 363 8.55 -12.21 18.71
C THR A 363 9.60 -11.31 18.07
N THR A 364 10.72 -11.91 17.71
CA THR A 364 11.73 -11.29 16.83
C THR A 364 11.34 -11.45 15.36
N GLN A 365 12.00 -10.72 14.46
CA GLN A 365 11.78 -10.89 13.01
C GLN A 365 12.13 -12.30 12.53
N ASP A 366 13.23 -12.89 13.01
CA ASP A 366 13.69 -14.19 12.55
C ASP A 366 12.80 -15.32 13.07
N ASP A 367 12.34 -15.25 14.31
CA ASP A 367 11.39 -16.23 14.87
C ASP A 367 10.04 -16.16 14.14
N ALA A 368 9.51 -14.94 13.92
CA ALA A 368 8.30 -14.74 13.15
C ALA A 368 8.44 -15.26 11.71
N PHE A 369 9.58 -14.99 11.06
CA PHE A 369 9.85 -15.47 9.70
C PHE A 369 9.77 -17.01 9.64
N ASN A 370 10.51 -17.70 10.52
CA ASN A 370 10.58 -19.15 10.53
C ASN A 370 9.22 -19.77 10.82
N GLU A 371 8.48 -19.22 11.77
CA GLU A 371 7.18 -19.75 12.13
C GLU A 371 6.15 -19.51 11.00
N ILE A 372 6.13 -18.34 10.37
CA ILE A 372 5.21 -18.04 9.27
C ILE A 372 5.49 -18.93 8.06
N ILE A 373 6.76 -19.14 7.68
CA ILE A 373 7.11 -20.04 6.56
C ILE A 373 6.64 -21.47 6.87
N ASN A 374 6.91 -21.98 8.07
CA ASN A 374 6.45 -23.32 8.47
C ASN A 374 4.93 -23.46 8.41
N LEU A 375 4.18 -22.43 8.84
CA LEU A 375 2.72 -22.40 8.76
C LEU A 375 2.24 -22.42 7.31
N LEU A 376 2.86 -21.62 6.44
CA LEU A 376 2.51 -21.56 5.01
C LEU A 376 2.82 -22.87 4.28
N ASP A 377 3.94 -23.50 4.61
CA ASP A 377 4.32 -24.79 4.02
C ASP A 377 3.38 -25.92 4.46
N SER A 378 2.92 -25.89 5.70
CA SER A 378 1.96 -26.84 6.24
C SER A 378 0.51 -26.61 5.80
N CYS A 379 0.19 -25.40 5.28
CA CYS A 379 -1.15 -25.06 4.87
C CYS A 379 -1.52 -25.76 3.57
N GLU A 380 -2.54 -26.64 3.59
CA GLU A 380 -3.15 -27.22 2.40
C GLU A 380 -4.41 -26.43 2.03
N TYR A 381 -4.44 -25.88 0.82
CA TYR A 381 -5.65 -25.34 0.22
C TYR A 381 -5.98 -26.10 -1.05
N LYS A 382 -7.14 -26.73 -1.06
CA LYS A 382 -7.68 -27.42 -2.23
C LYS A 382 -8.79 -26.56 -2.82
N ARG A 383 -8.53 -25.92 -3.94
CA ARG A 383 -9.50 -25.04 -4.60
C ARG A 383 -10.79 -25.78 -4.98
N GLU A 384 -10.69 -27.09 -5.20
CA GLU A 384 -11.80 -27.98 -5.54
C GLU A 384 -12.80 -28.10 -4.38
N ASP A 385 -12.37 -27.81 -3.15
CA ASP A 385 -13.23 -27.76 -1.96
C ASP A 385 -13.89 -26.38 -1.79
N ASP A 386 -13.47 -25.34 -2.54
CA ASP A 386 -14.09 -24.01 -2.50
C ASP A 386 -15.37 -24.02 -3.36
N THR A 387 -16.51 -23.79 -2.72
CA THR A 387 -17.83 -23.80 -3.38
C THR A 387 -17.90 -22.80 -4.54
N ARG A 388 -17.26 -21.64 -4.45
CA ARG A 388 -17.22 -20.62 -5.49
C ARG A 388 -16.48 -21.13 -6.74
N TYR A 389 -15.38 -21.86 -6.56
CA TYR A 389 -14.65 -22.48 -7.67
C TYR A 389 -15.47 -23.60 -8.32
N VAL A 390 -16.13 -24.44 -7.53
CA VAL A 390 -17.01 -25.50 -8.03
C VAL A 390 -18.17 -24.94 -8.84
N GLU A 391 -18.80 -23.85 -8.38
CA GLU A 391 -19.86 -23.16 -9.10
C GLU A 391 -19.34 -22.52 -10.40
N TRP A 392 -18.17 -21.87 -10.35
CA TRP A 392 -17.51 -21.32 -11.53
C TRP A 392 -17.20 -22.42 -12.56
N LEU A 393 -16.69 -23.58 -12.13
CA LEU A 393 -16.46 -24.73 -13.02
C LEU A 393 -17.76 -25.23 -13.68
N LYS A 394 -18.85 -25.31 -12.93
CA LYS A 394 -20.16 -25.69 -13.48
C LYS A 394 -20.61 -24.72 -14.56
N LYS A 395 -20.41 -23.43 -14.33
CA LYS A 395 -20.86 -22.35 -15.23
C LYS A 395 -19.96 -22.16 -16.45
N TYR A 396 -18.65 -22.24 -16.28
CA TYR A 396 -17.66 -21.86 -17.30
C TYR A 396 -16.71 -23.01 -17.70
N GLY A 397 -16.69 -24.11 -16.98
CA GLY A 397 -15.69 -25.19 -17.13
C GLY A 397 -15.66 -25.82 -18.54
N LYS A 398 -16.77 -25.85 -19.24
CA LYS A 398 -16.82 -26.35 -20.61
C LYS A 398 -16.15 -25.41 -21.63
N ALA A 399 -16.08 -24.11 -21.34
CA ALA A 399 -15.43 -23.12 -22.20
C ALA A 399 -13.91 -23.09 -22.06
N HIS A 400 -13.38 -23.54 -20.91
CA HIS A 400 -11.95 -23.51 -20.59
C HIS A 400 -11.20 -24.84 -20.80
N THR A 401 -11.85 -25.91 -21.21
CA THR A 401 -11.18 -27.16 -21.63
C THR A 401 -10.24 -26.99 -22.84
N GLY A 402 -10.27 -25.83 -23.50
CA GLY A 402 -9.25 -25.43 -24.48
C GLY A 402 -7.84 -25.23 -23.93
N ALA A 403 -7.68 -25.05 -22.61
CA ALA A 403 -6.37 -24.86 -21.96
C ALA A 403 -5.53 -26.15 -21.86
N HIS A 404 -6.14 -27.34 -21.98
CA HIS A 404 -5.38 -28.58 -22.13
C HIS A 404 -4.58 -28.64 -23.44
N LYS A 405 -4.92 -27.82 -24.44
CA LYS A 405 -4.15 -27.73 -25.69
C LYS A 405 -2.84 -26.94 -25.53
N ALA A 406 -2.73 -26.04 -24.55
CA ALA A 406 -1.49 -25.30 -24.30
C ALA A 406 -0.38 -26.17 -23.66
N HIS A 407 -0.74 -27.18 -22.87
CA HIS A 407 0.24 -28.11 -22.32
C HIS A 407 0.86 -29.05 -23.37
N LYS A 408 0.15 -29.31 -24.48
CA LYS A 408 0.71 -30.07 -25.59
C LYS A 408 1.75 -29.26 -26.39
N ALA A 409 1.70 -27.95 -26.35
CA ALA A 409 2.66 -27.12 -27.06
C ALA A 409 4.08 -27.18 -26.49
N SER A 410 4.21 -27.37 -25.17
CA SER A 410 5.52 -27.50 -24.47
C SER A 410 6.16 -28.89 -24.69
N THR A 411 5.44 -29.85 -25.25
CA THR A 411 5.93 -31.19 -25.55
C THR A 411 6.11 -31.46 -27.04
N LEU A 412 5.86 -30.44 -27.89
CA LEU A 412 6.07 -30.56 -29.33
C LEU A 412 7.55 -30.36 -29.65
N ASP A 413 8.10 -31.30 -30.38
CA ASP A 413 9.41 -31.12 -30.98
C ASP A 413 9.34 -30.04 -32.06
N ILE A 414 10.15 -29.01 -31.91
CA ILE A 414 10.16 -27.84 -32.80
C ILE A 414 10.64 -28.21 -34.18
N ASP A 415 11.56 -29.14 -34.30
CA ASP A 415 12.12 -29.56 -35.57
C ASP A 415 11.10 -30.40 -36.35
N ASP A 416 10.31 -31.25 -35.67
CA ASP A 416 9.19 -31.96 -36.28
C ASP A 416 8.10 -30.97 -36.77
N VAL A 417 7.81 -29.92 -36.00
CA VAL A 417 6.85 -28.89 -36.42
C VAL A 417 7.36 -28.11 -37.64
N ARG A 418 8.66 -27.82 -37.70
CA ARG A 418 9.29 -27.13 -38.82
C ARG A 418 9.28 -28.00 -40.10
N ALA A 419 9.67 -29.27 -39.95
CA ALA A 419 9.68 -30.21 -41.05
C ALA A 419 8.29 -30.36 -41.68
N PHE A 420 7.27 -30.59 -40.82
CA PHE A 420 5.90 -30.71 -41.29
C PHE A 420 5.36 -29.41 -41.92
N LYS A 421 5.71 -28.26 -41.30
CA LYS A 421 5.30 -26.94 -41.80
C LYS A 421 5.93 -26.59 -43.16
N SER A 422 7.10 -27.11 -43.50
CA SER A 422 7.76 -26.86 -44.79
C SER A 422 6.96 -27.39 -45.98
N GLU A 423 6.17 -28.43 -45.75
CA GLU A 423 5.39 -29.11 -46.82
C GLU A 423 3.87 -28.87 -46.71
N HIS A 424 3.41 -28.29 -45.62
CA HIS A 424 1.98 -28.14 -45.33
C HIS A 424 1.61 -26.71 -44.90
N SER A 425 0.35 -26.36 -45.09
CA SER A 425 -0.17 -25.07 -44.65
C SER A 425 -0.16 -24.95 -43.12
N LEU A 426 -0.16 -23.71 -42.57
CA LEU A 426 -0.23 -23.44 -41.14
C LEU A 426 -1.45 -24.08 -40.48
N ARG A 427 -2.57 -24.20 -41.20
CA ARG A 427 -3.80 -24.84 -40.70
C ARG A 427 -3.66 -26.37 -40.63
N GLU A 428 -3.05 -26.97 -41.62
CA GLU A 428 -2.79 -28.41 -41.64
C GLU A 428 -1.77 -28.79 -40.55
N THR A 429 -0.72 -28.01 -40.41
CA THR A 429 0.27 -28.17 -39.31
C THR A 429 -0.41 -28.10 -37.96
N ALA A 430 -1.22 -27.07 -37.70
CA ALA A 430 -1.96 -26.93 -36.45
C ALA A 430 -2.92 -28.10 -36.18
N LYS A 431 -3.57 -28.60 -37.23
CA LYS A 431 -4.46 -29.78 -37.17
C LYS A 431 -3.67 -31.06 -36.87
N HIS A 432 -2.54 -31.26 -37.56
CA HIS A 432 -1.68 -32.43 -37.38
C HIS A 432 -1.18 -32.56 -35.94
N PHE A 433 -0.65 -31.47 -35.39
CA PHE A 433 -0.16 -31.42 -34.02
C PHE A 433 -1.25 -31.17 -32.94
N ASN A 434 -2.51 -31.07 -33.37
CA ASN A 434 -3.68 -30.83 -32.52
C ASN A 434 -3.52 -29.60 -31.56
N VAL A 435 -3.04 -28.48 -32.15
CA VAL A 435 -2.87 -27.18 -31.48
C VAL A 435 -3.48 -26.05 -32.31
N SER A 436 -3.47 -24.83 -31.79
CA SER A 436 -3.94 -23.66 -32.56
C SER A 436 -2.89 -23.18 -33.59
N THR A 437 -3.33 -22.53 -34.66
CA THR A 437 -2.42 -21.87 -35.61
C THR A 437 -1.55 -20.82 -34.94
N THR A 438 -2.08 -20.12 -33.93
CA THR A 438 -1.36 -19.15 -33.10
C THR A 438 -0.24 -19.82 -32.31
N THR A 439 -0.46 -21.03 -31.80
CA THR A 439 0.55 -21.83 -31.07
C THR A 439 1.70 -22.20 -32.01
N ILE A 440 1.41 -22.69 -33.22
CA ILE A 440 2.45 -23.00 -34.20
C ILE A 440 3.24 -21.76 -34.59
N THR A 441 2.55 -20.63 -34.85
CA THR A 441 3.22 -19.36 -35.18
C THR A 441 4.16 -18.89 -34.03
N LYS A 442 3.76 -19.06 -32.79
CA LYS A 442 4.56 -18.68 -31.63
C LYS A 442 5.78 -19.60 -31.49
N LEU A 443 5.60 -20.91 -31.54
CA LEU A 443 6.69 -21.89 -31.50
C LEU A 443 7.73 -21.65 -32.59
N LEU A 444 7.32 -21.26 -33.80
CA LEU A 444 8.24 -21.00 -34.90
C LEU A 444 8.92 -19.62 -34.80
N LYS A 445 8.38 -18.66 -34.02
CA LYS A 445 8.98 -17.33 -33.80
C LYS A 445 9.96 -17.28 -32.62
N ASP A 446 9.74 -18.08 -31.58
CA ASP A 446 10.55 -18.04 -30.37
C ASP A 446 11.97 -18.64 -30.59
N VAL A 447 12.31 -19.08 -31.80
CA VAL A 447 13.58 -19.73 -32.19
C VAL A 447 14.19 -19.11 -33.47
N ALA A 448 13.64 -18.02 -33.97
CA ALA A 448 14.27 -17.19 -35.01
C ALA A 448 14.92 -15.97 -34.38
#